data_13f50eb11b133459f62bf8dac33736e7
#
_entry.id   13f50eb11b133459f62bf8dac33736e7
#
_cell.length_a   1.000
_cell.length_b   1.000
_cell.length_c   1.000
_cell.angle_alpha   90.00
_cell.angle_beta   90.00
_cell.angle_gamma   90.00
#
_symmetry.space_group_name_H-M   'P 1'
#
loop_
_entity.id
_entity.type
_entity.pdbx_description
1 polymer ?
#
loop_
_entity_poly.entity_id
_entity_poly.type
_entity_poly.pdbx_seq_one_letter_code
_entity_poly.pdbx_strand_id
1 'polypeptide(L)'
;MSMFFMFGIGWFLIVSVCLWLSLLYSCGVGCCWLVGDKVFSGLFVFDSVSFYLVILVLILGFYSQVMFFGLLSTQVRFFLVVSMVFAVLCFCINHSVIFWCVYELSMFPLLYLIFSESPYSERFLASWYFSGYLLSTSLPLILILLYLSYVNGSFFFNEWGYGCNVSLSIFYVLSFVFFTKVPLVPFHTWLPIVHAESTSIVSIFLSGYIMKLGLLGVYRSTFFVFDLTFVGYLFVCCLVAIGFLVTACSELDGKRWLAFLSLSHIVIPFLGFFVSDWISIGYSFFYCLGHGLSAALVFGLLWCFYDVSNTRNLVLLKSGIGGVVSMVIVVFSMLSLCSFPTTIQFFCEVYLVSQCSGLLFYLLFWVCYLFFGGLVPLILCGHLLIRSEYYEFVCVSYHCYYFFLCFLVFWCYFAIVVL
;
A
#
# COMPACT_ATOMS: atom_id res chain seq x y z
N MET A 1 24.83 -18.66 16.51
CA MET A 1 23.75 -17.66 16.60
C MET A 1 22.43 -18.43 16.59
N SER A 2 21.98 -18.67 17.61
CA SER A 2 21.60 -19.78 18.39
C SER A 2 20.11 -19.68 18.80
N MET A 3 19.61 -20.71 19.39
CA MET A 3 18.30 -20.97 19.97
C MET A 3 17.64 -19.74 20.65
N PHE A 4 18.40 -18.81 21.25
CA PHE A 4 17.93 -17.56 21.83
C PHE A 4 17.27 -16.60 20.83
N PHE A 5 17.75 -16.55 19.59
CA PHE A 5 17.17 -15.70 18.54
C PHE A 5 15.83 -16.25 18.05
N MET A 6 15.73 -17.58 17.96
CA MET A 6 14.47 -18.27 17.63
C MET A 6 13.41 -18.11 18.74
N PHE A 7 13.83 -18.15 20.01
CA PHE A 7 12.94 -17.89 21.15
C PHE A 7 12.41 -16.45 21.14
N GLY A 8 13.26 -15.46 20.85
CA GLY A 8 12.87 -14.05 20.71
C GLY A 8 11.85 -13.82 19.60
N ILE A 9 12.02 -14.49 18.44
CA ILE A 9 11.10 -14.40 17.31
C ILE A 9 9.75 -15.05 17.64
N GLY A 10 9.75 -16.22 18.28
CA GLY A 10 8.51 -16.89 18.70
C GLY A 10 7.71 -16.04 19.71
N TRP A 11 8.35 -15.47 20.71
CA TRP A 11 7.73 -14.55 21.66
C TRP A 11 7.17 -13.31 20.97
N PHE A 12 7.89 -12.76 20.03
CA PHE A 12 7.45 -11.59 19.28
C PHE A 12 6.22 -11.88 18.41
N LEU A 13 6.17 -13.02 17.74
CA LEU A 13 4.99 -13.48 17.02
C LEU A 13 3.78 -13.62 17.95
N ILE A 14 3.98 -14.24 19.10
CA ILE A 14 2.92 -14.41 20.12
C ILE A 14 2.45 -13.03 20.62
N VAL A 15 3.38 -12.13 20.98
CA VAL A 15 3.03 -10.78 21.44
C VAL A 15 2.33 -9.97 20.36
N SER A 16 2.76 -10.04 19.09
CA SER A 16 2.09 -9.35 18.00
C SER A 16 0.68 -9.89 17.76
N VAL A 17 0.49 -11.20 17.82
CA VAL A 17 -0.84 -11.83 17.72
C VAL A 17 -1.70 -11.49 18.93
N CYS A 18 -1.15 -11.49 20.16
CA CYS A 18 -1.89 -11.11 21.37
C CYS A 18 -2.28 -9.63 21.38
N LEU A 19 -1.39 -8.72 20.94
CA LEU A 19 -1.70 -7.30 20.74
C LEU A 19 -2.81 -7.13 19.70
N TRP A 20 -2.75 -7.91 18.66
CA TRP A 20 -3.72 -7.92 17.59
C TRP A 20 -5.09 -8.38 18.07
N LEU A 21 -5.15 -9.50 18.78
CA LEU A 21 -6.38 -10.01 19.39
C LEU A 21 -6.93 -9.06 20.48
N SER A 22 -6.06 -8.39 21.24
CA SER A 22 -6.49 -7.40 22.22
C SER A 22 -7.05 -6.13 21.57
N LEU A 23 -6.48 -5.67 20.44
CA LEU A 23 -7.04 -4.59 19.65
C LEU A 23 -8.39 -4.97 19.03
N LEU A 24 -8.51 -6.17 18.50
CA LEU A 24 -9.77 -6.72 18.00
C LEU A 24 -10.84 -6.76 19.09
N TYR A 25 -10.48 -7.26 20.28
CA TYR A 25 -11.39 -7.37 21.41
C TYR A 25 -11.78 -6.00 21.99
N SER A 26 -10.82 -5.07 22.13
CA SER A 26 -11.08 -3.73 22.68
C SER A 26 -11.92 -2.85 21.73
N CYS A 27 -11.88 -3.10 20.42
CA CYS A 27 -12.68 -2.38 19.46
C CYS A 27 -14.10 -2.94 19.29
N GLY A 28 -14.46 -4.02 20.00
CA GLY A 28 -15.77 -4.67 19.89
C GLY A 28 -16.03 -5.29 18.52
N VAL A 29 -14.99 -5.50 17.74
CA VAL A 29 -15.03 -5.99 16.37
C VAL A 29 -15.10 -7.52 16.42
N GLY A 30 -16.31 -8.07 16.52
CA GLY A 30 -16.58 -9.46 16.15
C GLY A 30 -16.73 -9.58 14.63
N CYS A 31 -16.89 -10.77 14.09
CA CYS A 31 -16.99 -11.08 12.65
C CYS A 31 -18.06 -10.29 11.82
N CYS A 32 -18.73 -9.30 12.40
CA CYS A 32 -19.73 -8.41 11.77
C CYS A 32 -19.20 -7.00 11.51
N TRP A 33 -18.00 -6.84 11.20
CA TRP A 33 -17.18 -5.63 11.12
C TRP A 33 -17.45 -4.69 9.93
N LEU A 34 -18.31 -5.04 9.04
CA LEU A 34 -18.75 -4.17 7.93
C LEU A 34 -19.70 -3.04 8.39
N VAL A 35 -20.22 -3.13 9.60
CA VAL A 35 -21.12 -2.14 10.20
C VAL A 35 -20.56 -1.71 11.56
N GLY A 36 -19.31 -1.24 11.57
CA GLY A 36 -18.66 -0.83 12.81
C GLY A 36 -19.19 0.50 13.35
N ASP A 37 -19.53 0.52 14.62
CA ASP A 37 -19.79 1.76 15.35
C ASP A 37 -18.54 2.63 15.34
N LYS A 38 -18.70 3.89 14.95
CA LYS A 38 -17.62 4.86 14.96
C LYS A 38 -17.32 5.26 16.39
N VAL A 39 -16.11 5.01 16.86
CA VAL A 39 -15.65 5.51 18.14
C VAL A 39 -15.18 6.94 17.95
N PHE A 40 -15.92 7.90 18.51
CA PHE A 40 -15.60 9.31 18.44
C PHE A 40 -15.05 9.79 19.80
N SER A 41 -13.82 10.28 19.79
CA SER A 41 -13.35 11.19 20.80
C SER A 41 -12.95 12.47 20.07
N GLY A 42 -13.72 13.55 20.12
CA GLY A 42 -13.42 14.85 19.49
C GLY A 42 -12.41 14.89 18.33
N LEU A 43 -11.14 14.75 18.65
CA LEU A 43 -10.03 14.79 17.67
C LEU A 43 -9.81 13.48 16.90
N PHE A 44 -10.21 12.33 17.44
CA PHE A 44 -9.91 11.02 16.88
C PHE A 44 -11.17 10.26 16.50
N VAL A 45 -11.14 9.64 15.32
CA VAL A 45 -12.15 8.73 14.80
C VAL A 45 -11.49 7.39 14.56
N PHE A 46 -12.01 6.35 15.19
CA PHE A 46 -11.58 4.98 14.94
C PHE A 46 -12.76 4.20 14.35
N ASP A 47 -12.71 4.02 13.04
CA ASP A 47 -13.69 3.27 12.26
C ASP A 47 -13.04 2.06 11.57
N SER A 48 -13.83 1.27 10.86
CA SER A 48 -13.34 0.10 10.12
C SER A 48 -12.20 0.45 9.14
N VAL A 49 -12.26 1.63 8.54
CA VAL A 49 -11.25 2.12 7.60
C VAL A 49 -9.92 2.38 8.29
N SER A 50 -9.94 3.13 9.40
CA SER A 50 -8.73 3.38 10.19
C SER A 50 -8.17 2.09 10.77
N PHE A 51 -9.02 1.15 11.18
CA PHE A 51 -8.62 -0.16 11.67
C PHE A 51 -7.77 -0.93 10.65
N TYR A 52 -8.25 -1.10 9.40
CA TYR A 52 -7.49 -1.82 8.37
C TYR A 52 -6.13 -1.17 8.06
N LEU A 53 -6.11 0.16 7.99
CA LEU A 53 -4.90 0.90 7.66
C LEU A 53 -3.89 0.89 8.82
N VAL A 54 -4.35 1.00 10.07
CA VAL A 54 -3.48 0.90 11.26
C VAL A 54 -2.86 -0.49 11.35
N ILE A 55 -3.65 -1.55 11.15
CA ILE A 55 -3.14 -2.92 11.14
C ILE A 55 -2.07 -3.10 10.06
N LEU A 56 -2.31 -2.58 8.86
CA LEU A 56 -1.33 -2.63 7.79
C LEU A 56 0.02 -2.03 8.22
N VAL A 57 -0.01 -0.82 8.82
CA VAL A 57 1.22 -0.18 9.31
C VAL A 57 1.89 -1.00 10.41
N LEU A 58 1.13 -1.58 11.33
CA LEU A 58 1.68 -2.40 12.41
C LEU A 58 2.34 -3.68 11.88
N ILE A 59 1.67 -4.40 10.97
CA ILE A 59 2.22 -5.62 10.38
C ILE A 59 3.48 -5.31 9.59
N LEU A 60 3.44 -4.34 8.68
CA LEU A 60 4.57 -4.03 7.81
C LEU A 60 5.69 -3.34 8.57
N GLY A 61 5.34 -2.31 9.33
CA GLY A 61 6.30 -1.44 9.97
C GLY A 61 6.99 -2.10 11.15
N PHE A 62 6.22 -2.44 12.17
CA PHE A 62 6.79 -2.97 13.41
C PHE A 62 7.50 -4.30 13.21
N TYR A 63 6.91 -5.21 12.43
CA TYR A 63 7.52 -6.51 12.17
C TYR A 63 8.83 -6.39 11.37
N SER A 64 8.88 -5.51 10.36
CA SER A 64 10.10 -5.26 9.61
C SER A 64 11.23 -4.70 10.48
N GLN A 65 10.92 -3.81 11.43
CA GLN A 65 11.90 -3.21 12.34
C GLN A 65 12.58 -4.27 13.24
N VAL A 66 11.82 -5.27 13.67
CA VAL A 66 12.36 -6.34 14.51
C VAL A 66 13.15 -7.35 13.70
N MET A 67 12.63 -7.77 12.53
CA MET A 67 13.30 -8.76 11.70
C MET A 67 14.62 -8.26 11.10
N PHE A 68 14.65 -7.01 10.67
CA PHE A 68 15.84 -6.41 10.07
C PHE A 68 16.66 -5.58 11.05
N PHE A 69 16.53 -5.82 12.36
CA PHE A 69 17.24 -5.08 13.40
C PHE A 69 18.74 -5.04 13.20
N GLY A 70 19.36 -6.13 12.75
CA GLY A 70 20.80 -6.24 12.51
C GLY A 70 21.25 -5.72 11.13
N LEU A 71 20.33 -5.54 10.18
CA LEU A 71 20.64 -5.11 8.81
C LEU A 71 20.45 -3.61 8.61
N LEU A 72 19.51 -3.00 9.34
CA LEU A 72 19.20 -1.58 9.23
C LEU A 72 20.04 -0.76 10.20
N SER A 73 20.59 0.37 9.72
CA SER A 73 21.25 1.34 10.57
C SER A 73 20.27 1.96 11.58
N THR A 74 20.79 2.42 12.73
CA THR A 74 19.97 3.06 13.76
C THR A 74 19.22 4.28 13.24
N GLN A 75 19.86 5.03 12.33
CA GLN A 75 19.30 6.22 11.69
C GLN A 75 18.10 5.84 10.80
N VAL A 76 18.26 4.84 9.92
CA VAL A 76 17.16 4.35 9.07
C VAL A 76 15.97 3.91 9.93
N ARG A 77 16.22 3.12 10.98
CA ARG A 77 15.16 2.66 11.88
C ARG A 77 14.40 3.81 12.54
N PHE A 78 15.12 4.81 13.03
CA PHE A 78 14.52 5.99 13.67
C PHE A 78 13.55 6.71 12.70
N PHE A 79 14.00 7.04 11.49
CA PHE A 79 13.16 7.73 10.51
C PHE A 79 11.96 6.89 10.04
N LEU A 80 12.12 5.57 9.91
CA LEU A 80 11.01 4.68 9.59
C LEU A 80 9.96 4.64 10.71
N VAL A 81 10.39 4.55 11.98
CA VAL A 81 9.47 4.59 13.14
C VAL A 81 8.72 5.93 13.21
N VAL A 82 9.41 7.05 12.99
CA VAL A 82 8.78 8.37 12.96
C VAL A 82 7.70 8.44 11.87
N SER A 83 8.00 7.97 10.65
CA SER A 83 7.01 7.91 9.56
C SER A 83 5.81 7.05 9.92
N MET A 84 6.03 5.86 10.53
CA MET A 84 4.95 4.96 10.94
C MET A 84 4.02 5.59 11.99
N VAL A 85 4.58 6.22 13.03
CA VAL A 85 3.80 6.86 14.08
C VAL A 85 2.91 7.96 13.51
N PHE A 86 3.45 8.81 12.64
CA PHE A 86 2.66 9.85 11.99
C PHE A 86 1.63 9.28 11.02
N ALA A 87 1.92 8.18 10.32
CA ALA A 87 0.93 7.53 9.46
C ALA A 87 -0.25 6.95 10.27
N VAL A 88 0.01 6.27 11.39
CA VAL A 88 -1.03 5.75 12.29
C VAL A 88 -1.89 6.88 12.86
N LEU A 89 -1.27 7.96 13.30
CA LEU A 89 -2.00 9.14 13.77
C LEU A 89 -2.87 9.74 12.67
N CYS A 90 -2.34 9.88 11.44
CA CYS A 90 -3.07 10.41 10.30
C CYS A 90 -4.33 9.59 9.99
N PHE A 91 -4.25 8.26 10.10
CA PHE A 91 -5.40 7.38 9.87
C PHE A 91 -6.54 7.57 10.88
N CYS A 92 -6.23 8.03 12.07
CA CYS A 92 -7.19 8.19 13.16
C CYS A 92 -7.68 9.63 13.37
N ILE A 93 -7.03 10.65 12.78
CA ILE A 93 -7.35 12.06 13.01
C ILE A 93 -8.61 12.48 12.25
N ASN A 94 -9.50 13.20 12.95
CA ASN A 94 -10.71 13.81 12.40
C ASN A 94 -10.59 15.32 12.14
N HIS A 95 -9.54 15.96 12.63
CA HIS A 95 -9.34 17.42 12.51
C HIS A 95 -8.55 17.78 11.25
N SER A 96 -9.08 18.62 10.37
CA SER A 96 -8.54 18.92 9.04
C SER A 96 -7.10 19.47 9.04
N VAL A 97 -6.79 20.44 9.91
CA VAL A 97 -5.45 21.05 9.98
C VAL A 97 -4.44 20.08 10.59
N ILE A 98 -4.81 19.36 11.65
CA ILE A 98 -3.92 18.36 12.26
C ILE A 98 -3.69 17.20 11.28
N PHE A 99 -4.70 16.78 10.55
CA PHE A 99 -4.58 15.81 9.47
C PHE A 99 -3.52 16.23 8.47
N TRP A 100 -3.57 17.48 7.97
CA TRP A 100 -2.57 17.99 7.03
C TRP A 100 -1.15 17.95 7.63
N CYS A 101 -0.96 18.45 8.86
CA CYS A 101 0.34 18.45 9.52
C CYS A 101 0.93 17.05 9.64
N VAL A 102 0.15 16.10 10.14
CA VAL A 102 0.60 14.72 10.39
C VAL A 102 0.79 13.96 9.07
N TYR A 103 -0.04 14.24 8.07
CA TYR A 103 0.08 13.72 6.72
C TYR A 103 1.43 14.08 6.08
N GLU A 104 1.82 15.35 6.11
CA GLU A 104 3.12 15.78 5.58
C GLU A 104 4.28 15.21 6.43
N LEU A 105 4.17 15.24 7.77
CA LEU A 105 5.18 14.68 8.66
C LEU A 105 5.40 13.17 8.49
N SER A 106 4.44 12.43 7.98
CA SER A 106 4.61 11.00 7.67
C SER A 106 5.50 10.75 6.44
N MET A 107 5.52 11.69 5.48
CA MET A 107 6.26 11.58 4.22
C MET A 107 7.70 12.09 4.31
N PHE A 108 7.96 13.14 5.08
CA PHE A 108 9.30 13.74 5.20
C PHE A 108 10.40 12.76 5.60
N PRO A 109 10.21 11.87 6.58
CA PRO A 109 11.24 10.91 6.95
C PRO A 109 11.62 9.96 5.80
N LEU A 110 10.65 9.55 4.98
CA LEU A 110 10.92 8.70 3.82
C LEU A 110 11.66 9.46 2.72
N LEU A 111 11.28 10.73 2.46
CA LEU A 111 12.02 11.60 1.54
C LEU A 111 13.48 11.72 1.96
N TYR A 112 13.74 11.96 3.25
CA TYR A 112 15.09 12.03 3.78
C TYR A 112 15.88 10.72 3.54
N LEU A 113 15.24 9.56 3.79
CA LEU A 113 15.88 8.27 3.57
C LEU A 113 16.19 7.99 2.09
N ILE A 114 15.33 8.43 1.16
CA ILE A 114 15.62 8.31 -0.27
C ILE A 114 16.85 9.14 -0.63
N PHE A 115 16.95 10.33 -0.05
CA PHE A 115 18.03 11.27 -0.33
C PHE A 115 19.39 10.83 0.26
N SER A 116 19.40 10.34 1.52
CA SER A 116 20.63 10.05 2.27
C SER A 116 21.13 8.61 2.09
N GLU A 117 20.22 7.63 2.13
CA GLU A 117 20.58 6.21 2.31
C GLU A 117 20.47 5.38 1.03
N SER A 118 19.91 5.94 -0.05
CA SER A 118 19.82 5.18 -1.29
C SER A 118 21.20 4.96 -1.92
N PRO A 119 21.57 3.72 -2.28
CA PRO A 119 22.86 3.42 -2.89
C PRO A 119 22.92 3.77 -4.39
N TYR A 120 21.82 4.20 -5.00
CA TYR A 120 21.69 4.36 -6.43
C TYR A 120 22.12 5.75 -6.91
N SER A 121 22.61 5.82 -8.15
CA SER A 121 23.16 7.05 -8.74
C SER A 121 22.13 8.14 -8.97
N GLU A 122 20.90 7.74 -9.34
CA GLU A 122 19.80 8.67 -9.68
C GLU A 122 18.90 9.03 -8.48
N ARG A 123 19.34 8.74 -7.25
CA ARG A 123 18.60 9.02 -6.02
C ARG A 123 18.19 10.49 -5.87
N PHE A 124 19.03 11.42 -6.33
CA PHE A 124 18.71 12.85 -6.30
C PHE A 124 17.55 13.20 -7.22
N LEU A 125 17.53 12.62 -8.43
CA LEU A 125 16.42 12.79 -9.37
C LEU A 125 15.11 12.27 -8.76
N ALA A 126 15.13 11.05 -8.21
CA ALA A 126 13.97 10.45 -7.54
C ALA A 126 13.47 11.30 -6.37
N SER A 127 14.39 11.83 -5.55
CA SER A 127 14.06 12.72 -4.43
C SER A 127 13.44 14.02 -4.91
N TRP A 128 13.95 14.61 -5.99
CA TRP A 128 13.38 15.81 -6.60
C TRP A 128 11.96 15.58 -7.13
N TYR A 129 11.73 14.46 -7.82
CA TYR A 129 10.37 14.10 -8.25
C TYR A 129 9.44 13.97 -7.04
N PHE A 130 9.84 13.22 -6.02
CA PHE A 130 9.01 13.02 -4.83
C PHE A 130 8.76 14.34 -4.09
N SER A 131 9.80 15.16 -3.86
CA SER A 131 9.65 16.46 -3.21
C SER A 131 8.83 17.44 -4.03
N GLY A 132 8.98 17.44 -5.36
CA GLY A 132 8.20 18.29 -6.25
C GLY A 132 6.70 18.03 -6.15
N TYR A 133 6.29 16.76 -6.21
CA TYR A 133 4.88 16.40 -6.00
C TYR A 133 4.41 16.65 -4.56
N LEU A 134 5.27 16.49 -3.56
CA LEU A 134 4.93 16.72 -2.17
C LEU A 134 4.74 18.22 -1.89
N LEU A 135 5.70 19.06 -2.24
CA LEU A 135 5.68 20.50 -1.94
C LEU A 135 4.64 21.26 -2.78
N SER A 136 4.52 20.95 -4.08
CA SER A 136 3.58 21.66 -4.96
C SER A 136 2.12 21.45 -4.55
N THR A 137 1.81 20.35 -3.87
CA THR A 137 0.44 20.01 -3.48
C THR A 137 0.13 20.29 -2.02
N SER A 138 1.12 20.43 -1.15
CA SER A 138 0.91 20.67 0.28
C SER A 138 0.29 22.03 0.58
N LEU A 139 0.74 23.10 -0.10
CA LEU A 139 0.19 24.46 0.07
C LEU A 139 -1.25 24.57 -0.44
N PRO A 140 -1.61 24.14 -1.66
CA PRO A 140 -3.00 24.09 -2.08
C PRO A 140 -3.88 23.26 -1.14
N LEU A 141 -3.38 22.14 -0.63
CA LEU A 141 -4.11 21.27 0.29
C LEU A 141 -4.53 22.02 1.56
N ILE A 142 -3.58 22.66 2.26
CA ILE A 142 -3.91 23.37 3.51
C ILE A 142 -4.84 24.55 3.24
N LEU A 143 -4.65 25.30 2.15
CA LEU A 143 -5.51 26.45 1.81
C LEU A 143 -6.96 26.01 1.57
N ILE A 144 -7.17 24.92 0.84
CA ILE A 144 -8.52 24.39 0.58
C ILE A 144 -9.14 23.84 1.88
N LEU A 145 -8.39 23.11 2.70
CA LEU A 145 -8.87 22.61 3.98
C LEU A 145 -9.27 23.74 4.94
N LEU A 146 -8.48 24.83 5.01
CA LEU A 146 -8.83 26.01 5.81
C LEU A 146 -10.07 26.73 5.26
N TYR A 147 -10.18 26.86 3.93
CA TYR A 147 -11.35 27.46 3.32
C TYR A 147 -12.62 26.63 3.62
N LEU A 148 -12.55 25.30 3.47
CA LEU A 148 -13.67 24.40 3.77
C LEU A 148 -14.04 24.44 5.26
N SER A 149 -13.07 24.48 6.16
CA SER A 149 -13.33 24.61 7.60
C SER A 149 -13.99 25.94 7.96
N TYR A 150 -13.59 27.04 7.30
CA TYR A 150 -14.21 28.34 7.49
C TYR A 150 -15.68 28.35 7.03
N VAL A 151 -15.96 27.82 5.84
CA VAL A 151 -17.34 27.79 5.28
C VAL A 151 -18.26 26.85 6.07
N ASN A 152 -17.75 25.70 6.52
CA ASN A 152 -18.51 24.76 7.34
C ASN A 152 -18.60 25.18 8.83
N GLY A 153 -17.85 26.18 9.26
CA GLY A 153 -17.80 26.62 10.67
C GLY A 153 -17.16 25.61 11.62
N SER A 154 -16.54 24.56 11.13
CA SER A 154 -15.91 23.51 11.91
C SER A 154 -14.64 22.96 11.24
N PHE A 155 -13.66 22.56 12.07
CA PHE A 155 -12.43 21.90 11.62
C PHE A 155 -12.57 20.37 11.54
N PHE A 156 -13.68 19.81 11.97
CA PHE A 156 -13.89 18.37 12.02
C PHE A 156 -14.54 17.84 10.74
N PHE A 157 -13.93 16.87 10.09
CA PHE A 157 -14.44 16.29 8.85
C PHE A 157 -15.86 15.70 8.99
N ASN A 158 -16.19 15.16 10.15
CA ASN A 158 -17.52 14.58 10.41
C ASN A 158 -18.65 15.60 10.45
N GLU A 159 -18.32 16.88 10.70
CA GLU A 159 -19.28 17.98 10.77
C GLU A 159 -19.44 18.67 9.42
N TRP A 160 -18.61 18.33 8.44
CA TRP A 160 -18.72 18.87 7.09
C TRP A 160 -19.95 18.28 6.39
N GLY A 161 -20.98 19.12 6.24
CA GLY A 161 -22.23 18.71 5.62
C GLY A 161 -22.20 18.83 4.10
N TYR A 162 -23.00 17.98 3.44
CA TYR A 162 -23.19 18.02 1.98
C TYR A 162 -24.00 19.24 1.48
N GLY A 163 -24.53 20.06 2.39
CA GLY A 163 -25.44 21.17 2.09
C GLY A 163 -24.80 22.56 2.08
N CYS A 164 -23.48 22.66 2.18
CA CYS A 164 -22.81 23.95 2.20
C CYS A 164 -22.80 24.60 0.83
N ASN A 165 -22.91 25.95 0.77
CA ASN A 165 -22.82 26.78 -0.44
C ASN A 165 -21.42 26.79 -1.07
N VAL A 166 -20.72 25.65 -1.06
CA VAL A 166 -19.41 25.46 -1.64
C VAL A 166 -19.58 24.94 -3.07
N SER A 167 -18.90 25.56 -4.02
CA SER A 167 -18.88 25.08 -5.39
C SER A 167 -18.24 23.69 -5.49
N LEU A 168 -18.83 22.80 -6.24
CA LEU A 168 -18.36 21.43 -6.46
C LEU A 168 -16.93 21.41 -7.05
N SER A 169 -16.54 22.47 -7.77
CA SER A 169 -15.21 22.65 -8.33
C SER A 169 -14.08 22.62 -7.27
N ILE A 170 -14.32 23.14 -6.07
CA ILE A 170 -13.32 23.12 -4.99
C ILE A 170 -13.05 21.70 -4.52
N PHE A 171 -14.08 20.87 -4.42
CA PHE A 171 -13.95 19.46 -4.06
C PHE A 171 -13.26 18.65 -5.17
N TYR A 172 -13.48 19.00 -6.44
CA TYR A 172 -12.71 18.40 -7.53
C TYR A 172 -11.22 18.75 -7.42
N VAL A 173 -10.88 20.02 -7.18
CA VAL A 173 -9.48 20.45 -6.99
C VAL A 173 -8.87 19.71 -5.80
N LEU A 174 -9.59 19.60 -4.69
CA LEU A 174 -9.12 18.88 -3.50
C LEU A 174 -8.87 17.40 -3.80
N SER A 175 -9.77 16.73 -4.53
CA SER A 175 -9.57 15.34 -4.92
C SER A 175 -8.36 15.18 -5.86
N PHE A 176 -8.16 16.08 -6.83
CA PHE A 176 -6.96 16.07 -7.67
C PHE A 176 -5.66 16.28 -6.88
N VAL A 177 -5.66 17.11 -5.85
CA VAL A 177 -4.52 17.27 -4.94
C VAL A 177 -4.18 15.93 -4.25
N PHE A 178 -5.19 15.19 -3.80
CA PHE A 178 -4.95 13.85 -3.24
C PHE A 178 -4.51 12.84 -4.31
N PHE A 179 -4.99 12.94 -5.55
CA PHE A 179 -4.58 12.04 -6.64
C PHE A 179 -3.12 12.18 -7.02
N THR A 180 -2.48 13.32 -6.76
CA THR A 180 -1.03 13.43 -6.93
C THR A 180 -0.26 12.54 -5.97
N LYS A 181 -0.81 12.30 -4.77
CA LYS A 181 -0.22 11.43 -3.74
C LYS A 181 -0.56 9.96 -3.96
N VAL A 182 -1.76 9.66 -4.46
CA VAL A 182 -2.23 8.31 -4.79
C VAL A 182 -1.72 7.80 -6.13
N PRO A 183 -0.84 8.44 -6.80
CA PRO A 183 -0.42 8.43 -8.18
C PRO A 183 -1.49 7.97 -9.20
N LEU A 184 -2.64 8.64 -9.21
CA LEU A 184 -3.60 8.46 -10.31
C LEU A 184 -3.17 9.26 -11.55
N VAL A 185 -3.75 8.93 -12.69
CA VAL A 185 -3.49 9.64 -13.96
C VAL A 185 -3.97 11.09 -13.85
N PRO A 186 -3.17 12.07 -14.29
CA PRO A 186 -1.87 12.00 -14.96
C PRO A 186 -0.63 11.99 -14.04
N PHE A 187 -0.80 11.96 -12.73
CA PHE A 187 0.24 12.19 -11.71
C PHE A 187 1.03 10.93 -11.31
N HIS A 188 1.03 9.89 -12.11
CA HIS A 188 1.59 8.57 -11.77
C HIS A 188 3.12 8.45 -11.97
N THR A 189 3.75 9.38 -12.70
CA THR A 189 5.14 9.22 -13.18
C THR A 189 6.18 9.15 -12.09
N TRP A 190 5.94 9.78 -10.94
CA TRP A 190 6.90 9.80 -9.84
C TRP A 190 7.08 8.41 -9.18
N LEU A 191 6.03 7.59 -9.11
CA LEU A 191 6.05 6.34 -8.37
C LEU A 191 7.08 5.33 -8.91
N PRO A 192 7.12 4.97 -10.22
CA PRO A 192 8.11 4.04 -10.74
C PRO A 192 9.55 4.54 -10.57
N ILE A 193 9.77 5.85 -10.71
CA ILE A 193 11.10 6.46 -10.56
C ILE A 193 11.57 6.37 -9.11
N VAL A 194 10.70 6.72 -8.17
CA VAL A 194 11.04 6.69 -6.73
C VAL A 194 11.26 5.26 -6.25
N HIS A 195 10.42 4.30 -6.66
CA HIS A 195 10.62 2.89 -6.28
C HIS A 195 11.89 2.29 -6.85
N ALA A 196 12.28 2.65 -8.07
CA ALA A 196 13.52 2.18 -8.66
C ALA A 196 14.74 2.62 -7.86
N GLU A 197 14.75 3.87 -7.40
CA GLU A 197 15.92 4.50 -6.79
C GLU A 197 15.89 4.52 -5.24
N SER A 198 14.81 4.08 -4.60
CA SER A 198 14.75 3.95 -3.14
C SER A 198 15.32 2.64 -2.64
N THR A 199 15.75 2.59 -1.36
CA THR A 199 16.07 1.32 -0.69
C THR A 199 14.84 0.44 -0.60
N SER A 200 15.02 -0.88 -0.59
CA SER A 200 13.87 -1.82 -0.65
C SER A 200 12.93 -1.69 0.55
N ILE A 201 13.47 -1.38 1.74
CA ILE A 201 12.62 -1.17 2.92
C ILE A 201 11.77 0.11 2.78
N VAL A 202 12.30 1.18 2.21
CA VAL A 202 11.54 2.41 1.94
C VAL A 202 10.47 2.13 0.88
N SER A 203 10.76 1.31 -0.14
CA SER A 203 9.76 0.89 -1.12
C SER A 203 8.60 0.11 -0.50
N ILE A 204 8.87 -0.77 0.49
CA ILE A 204 7.81 -1.47 1.25
C ILE A 204 6.89 -0.47 1.95
N PHE A 205 7.43 0.56 2.59
CA PHE A 205 6.62 1.56 3.31
C PHE A 205 5.87 2.50 2.37
N LEU A 206 6.52 2.89 1.26
CA LEU A 206 5.92 3.77 0.27
C LEU A 206 4.68 3.12 -0.38
N SER A 207 4.81 1.87 -0.84
CA SER A 207 3.68 1.11 -1.40
C SER A 207 2.70 0.63 -0.33
N GLY A 208 3.20 0.30 0.86
CA GLY A 208 2.42 -0.23 1.97
C GLY A 208 1.35 0.74 2.45
N TYR A 209 1.74 1.92 2.94
CA TYR A 209 0.79 2.84 3.59
C TYR A 209 0.78 4.27 3.05
N ILE A 210 1.89 4.79 2.48
CA ILE A 210 1.92 6.19 2.04
C ILE A 210 0.87 6.47 0.94
N MET A 211 0.77 5.59 -0.05
CA MET A 211 -0.25 5.74 -1.09
C MET A 211 -1.69 5.70 -0.52
N LYS A 212 -1.92 4.93 0.56
CA LYS A 212 -3.22 4.82 1.19
C LYS A 212 -3.61 6.05 2.01
N LEU A 213 -2.65 6.87 2.43
CA LEU A 213 -2.92 8.17 3.06
C LEU A 213 -3.71 9.10 2.14
N GLY A 214 -3.33 9.17 0.86
CA GLY A 214 -4.08 9.97 -0.12
C GLY A 214 -5.49 9.44 -0.35
N LEU A 215 -5.66 8.11 -0.40
CA LEU A 215 -6.98 7.48 -0.50
C LEU A 215 -7.87 7.80 0.71
N LEU A 216 -7.32 7.76 1.92
CA LEU A 216 -8.03 8.18 3.12
C LEU A 216 -8.42 9.66 3.07
N GLY A 217 -7.53 10.52 2.57
CA GLY A 217 -7.82 11.95 2.40
C GLY A 217 -9.03 12.18 1.49
N VAL A 218 -9.11 11.48 0.38
CA VAL A 218 -10.28 11.50 -0.52
C VAL A 218 -11.54 11.01 0.21
N TYR A 219 -11.45 9.89 0.91
CA TYR A 219 -12.60 9.34 1.66
C TYR A 219 -13.13 10.29 2.73
N ARG A 220 -12.26 10.92 3.51
CA ARG A 220 -12.66 11.82 4.61
C ARG A 220 -13.22 13.15 4.11
N SER A 221 -12.76 13.66 2.97
CA SER A 221 -13.05 15.04 2.53
C SER A 221 -13.89 15.15 1.27
N THR A 222 -13.80 14.21 0.33
CA THR A 222 -14.36 14.37 -1.03
C THR A 222 -15.04 13.13 -1.61
N PHE A 223 -15.34 12.12 -0.79
CA PHE A 223 -15.85 10.84 -1.32
C PHE A 223 -17.14 10.99 -2.14
N PHE A 224 -17.99 11.97 -1.84
CA PHE A 224 -19.26 12.26 -2.55
C PHE A 224 -19.06 12.79 -3.99
N VAL A 225 -17.82 13.15 -4.36
CA VAL A 225 -17.48 13.57 -5.73
C VAL A 225 -17.49 12.40 -6.70
N PHE A 226 -17.39 11.16 -6.19
CA PHE A 226 -17.45 9.93 -6.99
C PHE A 226 -18.90 9.59 -7.40
N ASP A 227 -19.52 10.52 -8.11
CA ASP A 227 -20.85 10.39 -8.70
C ASP A 227 -20.73 10.24 -10.23
N LEU A 228 -21.86 10.17 -10.92
CA LEU A 228 -21.95 10.01 -12.36
C LEU A 228 -21.07 10.99 -13.16
N THR A 229 -20.81 12.19 -12.64
CA THR A 229 -19.93 13.18 -13.26
C THR A 229 -18.46 12.75 -13.29
N PHE A 230 -18.03 11.88 -12.39
CA PHE A 230 -16.64 11.41 -12.28
C PHE A 230 -16.37 10.12 -13.07
N VAL A 231 -17.42 9.48 -13.61
CA VAL A 231 -17.35 8.22 -14.38
C VAL A 231 -16.33 8.30 -15.52
N GLY A 232 -16.34 9.40 -16.28
CA GLY A 232 -15.44 9.58 -17.41
C GLY A 232 -13.97 9.58 -17.01
N TYR A 233 -13.62 10.25 -15.90
CA TYR A 233 -12.26 10.25 -15.40
C TYR A 233 -11.82 8.86 -14.88
N LEU A 234 -12.68 8.18 -14.12
CA LEU A 234 -12.39 6.82 -13.66
C LEU A 234 -12.21 5.85 -14.81
N PHE A 235 -12.99 6.00 -15.89
CA PHE A 235 -12.82 5.19 -17.08
C PHE A 235 -11.44 5.40 -17.74
N VAL A 236 -10.98 6.64 -17.83
CA VAL A 236 -9.61 6.94 -18.30
C VAL A 236 -8.56 6.31 -17.39
N CYS A 237 -8.74 6.40 -16.05
CA CYS A 237 -7.85 5.73 -15.10
C CYS A 237 -7.82 4.20 -15.32
N CYS A 238 -8.97 3.58 -15.57
CA CYS A 238 -9.08 2.16 -15.88
C CYS A 238 -8.33 1.76 -17.16
N LEU A 239 -8.47 2.55 -18.23
CA LEU A 239 -7.75 2.30 -19.48
C LEU A 239 -6.23 2.40 -19.31
N VAL A 240 -5.77 3.43 -18.60
CA VAL A 240 -4.33 3.61 -18.33
C VAL A 240 -3.81 2.53 -17.38
N ALA A 241 -4.63 2.03 -16.42
CA ALA A 241 -4.26 0.91 -15.55
C ALA A 241 -3.95 -0.36 -16.36
N ILE A 242 -4.72 -0.65 -17.41
CA ILE A 242 -4.41 -1.75 -18.35
C ILE A 242 -3.06 -1.47 -19.05
N GLY A 243 -2.83 -0.22 -19.46
CA GLY A 243 -1.54 0.21 -20.04
C GLY A 243 -0.36 -0.07 -19.09
N PHE A 244 -0.53 0.16 -17.78
CA PHE A 244 0.51 -0.15 -16.78
C PHE A 244 0.80 -1.65 -16.66
N LEU A 245 -0.21 -2.50 -16.78
CA LEU A 245 0.00 -3.96 -16.80
C LEU A 245 0.79 -4.37 -18.06
N VAL A 246 0.49 -3.80 -19.19
CA VAL A 246 1.23 -4.07 -20.45
C VAL A 246 2.67 -3.55 -20.35
N THR A 247 2.90 -2.35 -19.82
CA THR A 247 4.27 -1.83 -19.62
C THR A 247 5.06 -2.66 -18.63
N ALA A 248 4.43 -3.20 -17.58
CA ALA A 248 5.07 -4.12 -16.67
C ALA A 248 5.65 -5.37 -17.37
N CYS A 249 5.00 -5.87 -18.43
CA CYS A 249 5.53 -7.01 -19.20
C CYS A 249 6.88 -6.73 -19.86
N SER A 250 7.19 -5.48 -20.17
CA SER A 250 8.43 -5.07 -20.86
C SER A 250 9.54 -4.60 -19.92
N GLU A 251 9.22 -4.38 -18.62
CA GLU A 251 10.19 -3.91 -17.65
C GLU A 251 11.16 -5.01 -17.19
N LEU A 252 12.45 -4.67 -17.19
CA LEU A 252 13.52 -5.56 -16.74
C LEU A 252 13.96 -5.29 -15.30
N ASP A 253 13.70 -4.09 -14.77
CA ASP A 253 13.97 -3.73 -13.37
C ASP A 253 12.84 -4.23 -12.47
N GLY A 254 13.15 -5.12 -11.52
CA GLY A 254 12.15 -5.73 -10.64
C GLY A 254 11.36 -4.73 -9.79
N LYS A 255 11.99 -3.63 -9.34
CA LYS A 255 11.29 -2.60 -8.57
C LYS A 255 10.34 -1.77 -9.43
N ARG A 256 10.75 -1.41 -10.66
CA ARG A 256 9.87 -0.72 -11.62
C ARG A 256 8.70 -1.60 -12.04
N TRP A 257 8.97 -2.87 -12.31
CA TRP A 257 7.95 -3.86 -12.63
C TRP A 257 6.84 -3.91 -11.57
N LEU A 258 7.22 -4.03 -10.29
CA LEU A 258 6.26 -4.06 -9.19
C LEU A 258 5.56 -2.71 -8.99
N ALA A 259 6.25 -1.59 -9.25
CA ALA A 259 5.64 -0.27 -9.18
C ALA A 259 4.53 -0.08 -10.23
N PHE A 260 4.72 -0.56 -11.47
CA PHE A 260 3.67 -0.52 -12.49
C PHE A 260 2.47 -1.42 -12.14
N LEU A 261 2.71 -2.60 -11.57
CA LEU A 261 1.64 -3.44 -11.03
C LEU A 261 0.88 -2.73 -9.89
N SER A 262 1.59 -2.09 -8.97
CA SER A 262 0.95 -1.33 -7.88
C SER A 262 0.10 -0.16 -8.41
N LEU A 263 0.53 0.52 -9.50
CA LEU A 263 -0.25 1.56 -10.16
C LEU A 263 -1.56 1.04 -10.74
N SER A 264 -1.56 -0.17 -11.29
CA SER A 264 -2.80 -0.77 -11.80
C SER A 264 -3.76 -1.15 -10.68
N HIS A 265 -3.24 -1.70 -9.58
CA HIS A 265 -4.06 -2.11 -8.43
C HIS A 265 -4.68 -0.94 -7.67
N ILE A 266 -4.03 0.24 -7.63
CA ILE A 266 -4.55 1.39 -6.86
C ILE A 266 -5.85 1.98 -7.46
N VAL A 267 -6.19 1.69 -8.71
CA VAL A 267 -7.44 2.12 -9.34
C VAL A 267 -8.66 1.39 -8.76
N ILE A 268 -8.47 0.15 -8.28
CA ILE A 268 -9.55 -0.70 -7.77
C ILE A 268 -10.30 -0.09 -6.58
N PRO A 269 -9.64 0.45 -5.53
CA PRO A 269 -10.33 1.13 -4.44
C PRO A 269 -11.20 2.31 -4.90
N PHE A 270 -10.80 3.03 -5.95
CA PHE A 270 -11.60 4.14 -6.47
C PHE A 270 -12.85 3.67 -7.21
N LEU A 271 -12.80 2.49 -7.86
CA LEU A 271 -14.01 1.85 -8.39
C LEU A 271 -14.99 1.51 -7.26
N GLY A 272 -14.48 1.05 -6.12
CA GLY A 272 -15.31 0.82 -4.94
C GLY A 272 -15.95 2.10 -4.38
N PHE A 273 -15.28 3.24 -4.46
CA PHE A 273 -15.86 4.54 -4.09
C PHE A 273 -16.95 4.98 -5.06
N PHE A 274 -16.78 4.70 -6.36
CA PHE A 274 -17.79 4.99 -7.37
C PHE A 274 -19.08 4.21 -7.19
N VAL A 275 -19.00 2.96 -6.72
CA VAL A 275 -20.19 2.17 -6.39
C VAL A 275 -20.96 2.76 -5.21
N SER A 276 -20.31 3.57 -4.36
CA SER A 276 -20.83 4.44 -3.29
C SER A 276 -21.61 3.76 -2.15
N ASP A 277 -21.69 2.46 -2.09
CA ASP A 277 -22.26 1.76 -0.93
C ASP A 277 -21.25 1.71 0.21
N TRP A 278 -21.69 1.89 1.46
CA TRP A 278 -20.83 1.80 2.65
C TRP A 278 -20.05 0.49 2.73
N ILE A 279 -20.67 -0.59 2.30
CA ILE A 279 -20.04 -1.92 2.24
C ILE A 279 -18.91 -1.92 1.22
N SER A 280 -19.11 -1.39 0.02
CA SER A 280 -18.08 -1.34 -1.04
C SER A 280 -16.90 -0.46 -0.65
N ILE A 281 -17.13 0.63 0.10
CA ILE A 281 -16.06 1.45 0.66
C ILE A 281 -15.24 0.65 1.68
N GLY A 282 -15.89 -0.10 2.57
CA GLY A 282 -15.21 -1.01 3.50
C GLY A 282 -14.32 -2.02 2.77
N TYR A 283 -14.84 -2.65 1.72
CA TYR A 283 -14.07 -3.58 0.87
C TYR A 283 -12.92 -2.91 0.12
N SER A 284 -13.06 -1.64 -0.28
CA SER A 284 -11.97 -0.88 -0.90
C SER A 284 -10.78 -0.71 0.03
N PHE A 285 -10.99 -0.41 1.31
CA PHE A 285 -9.92 -0.31 2.29
C PHE A 285 -9.38 -1.68 2.73
N PHE A 286 -10.23 -2.70 2.77
CA PHE A 286 -9.79 -4.07 2.99
C PHE A 286 -8.93 -4.58 1.82
N TYR A 287 -9.27 -4.21 0.59
CA TYR A 287 -8.41 -4.42 -0.57
C TYR A 287 -7.06 -3.73 -0.41
N CYS A 288 -7.04 -2.48 0.10
CA CYS A 288 -5.81 -1.75 0.38
C CYS A 288 -4.91 -2.47 1.39
N LEU A 289 -5.48 -3.12 2.41
CA LEU A 289 -4.75 -4.00 3.32
C LEU A 289 -4.11 -5.16 2.55
N GLY A 290 -4.90 -5.90 1.78
CA GLY A 290 -4.42 -7.04 0.98
C GLY A 290 -3.32 -6.65 0.01
N HIS A 291 -3.52 -5.55 -0.75
CA HIS A 291 -2.51 -5.04 -1.67
C HIS A 291 -1.23 -4.57 -0.96
N GLY A 292 -1.36 -3.92 0.20
CA GLY A 292 -0.19 -3.50 0.98
C GLY A 292 0.65 -4.68 1.45
N LEU A 293 0.02 -5.77 1.89
CA LEU A 293 0.69 -7.00 2.31
C LEU A 293 1.36 -7.72 1.12
N SER A 294 0.66 -7.89 0.00
CA SER A 294 1.21 -8.57 -1.20
C SER A 294 2.36 -7.77 -1.82
N ALA A 295 2.24 -6.45 -1.94
CA ALA A 295 3.31 -5.60 -2.42
C ALA A 295 4.55 -5.65 -1.51
N ALA A 296 4.36 -5.60 -0.20
CA ALA A 296 5.47 -5.72 0.75
C ALA A 296 6.15 -7.08 0.69
N LEU A 297 5.38 -8.16 0.52
CA LEU A 297 5.89 -9.51 0.34
C LEU A 297 6.81 -9.58 -0.88
N VAL A 298 6.38 -9.06 -2.02
CA VAL A 298 7.17 -9.12 -3.25
C VAL A 298 8.36 -8.14 -3.23
N PHE A 299 8.22 -6.93 -2.66
CA PHE A 299 9.40 -6.05 -2.44
C PHE A 299 10.42 -6.69 -1.51
N GLY A 300 9.99 -7.38 -0.45
CA GLY A 300 10.86 -8.14 0.44
C GLY A 300 11.56 -9.30 -0.26
N LEU A 301 10.85 -10.01 -1.15
CA LEU A 301 11.42 -11.06 -2.00
C LEU A 301 12.48 -10.51 -2.96
N LEU A 302 12.18 -9.44 -3.66
CA LEU A 302 13.12 -8.77 -4.57
C LEU A 302 14.34 -8.24 -3.81
N TRP A 303 14.16 -7.77 -2.57
CA TRP A 303 15.29 -7.36 -1.72
C TRP A 303 16.18 -8.55 -1.38
N CYS A 304 15.61 -9.66 -0.93
CA CYS A 304 16.37 -10.88 -0.65
C CYS A 304 17.19 -11.33 -1.88
N PHE A 305 16.59 -11.33 -3.06
CA PHE A 305 17.28 -11.72 -4.29
C PHE A 305 18.33 -10.70 -4.73
N TYR A 306 18.09 -9.42 -4.52
CA TYR A 306 19.05 -8.36 -4.80
C TYR A 306 20.32 -8.52 -3.94
N ASP A 307 20.18 -8.84 -2.67
CA ASP A 307 21.34 -9.02 -1.77
C ASP A 307 22.18 -10.25 -2.15
N VAL A 308 21.59 -11.22 -2.85
CA VAL A 308 22.33 -12.39 -3.40
C VAL A 308 23.00 -12.06 -4.74
N SER A 309 22.21 -11.51 -5.67
CA SER A 309 22.63 -11.32 -7.07
C SER A 309 23.36 -10.00 -7.31
N ASN A 310 23.24 -9.02 -6.41
CA ASN A 310 23.70 -7.63 -6.54
C ASN A 310 23.18 -6.93 -7.82
N THR A 311 22.08 -7.43 -8.39
CA THR A 311 21.46 -6.87 -9.59
C THR A 311 19.95 -6.70 -9.42
N ARG A 312 19.37 -5.70 -10.08
CA ARG A 312 17.91 -5.47 -10.11
C ARG A 312 17.22 -6.11 -11.31
N ASN A 313 18.02 -6.67 -12.24
CA ASN A 313 17.49 -7.23 -13.46
C ASN A 313 16.74 -8.54 -13.18
N LEU A 314 15.45 -8.58 -13.54
CA LEU A 314 14.56 -9.74 -13.32
C LEU A 314 15.12 -11.04 -13.89
N VAL A 315 15.83 -10.98 -15.02
CA VAL A 315 16.43 -12.17 -15.66
C VAL A 315 17.54 -12.79 -14.79
N LEU A 316 18.30 -11.95 -14.08
CA LEU A 316 19.43 -12.38 -13.25
C LEU A 316 19.02 -12.73 -11.81
N LEU A 317 17.87 -12.26 -11.35
CA LEU A 317 17.38 -12.50 -9.98
C LEU A 317 17.20 -14.00 -9.65
N LYS A 318 17.00 -14.85 -10.65
CA LYS A 318 16.87 -16.31 -10.46
C LYS A 318 18.09 -16.95 -9.79
N SER A 319 19.26 -16.34 -9.89
CA SER A 319 20.47 -16.81 -9.18
C SER A 319 20.34 -16.75 -7.65
N GLY A 320 19.41 -15.95 -7.14
CA GLY A 320 19.09 -15.85 -5.72
C GLY A 320 18.20 -16.97 -5.17
N ILE A 321 17.67 -17.85 -6.02
CA ILE A 321 16.76 -18.90 -5.61
C ILE A 321 17.56 -20.15 -5.27
N GLY A 322 17.80 -20.39 -3.99
CA GLY A 322 18.48 -21.58 -3.46
C GLY A 322 17.54 -22.47 -2.64
N GLY A 323 17.20 -23.64 -3.17
CA GLY A 323 16.45 -24.65 -2.44
C GLY A 323 14.91 -24.57 -2.55
N VAL A 324 14.24 -25.63 -2.07
CA VAL A 324 12.78 -25.80 -2.20
C VAL A 324 12.00 -24.72 -1.45
N VAL A 325 12.48 -24.28 -0.28
CA VAL A 325 11.77 -23.29 0.54
C VAL A 325 11.69 -21.94 -0.19
N SER A 326 12.78 -21.49 -0.82
CA SER A 326 12.76 -20.23 -1.60
C SER A 326 11.83 -20.33 -2.81
N MET A 327 11.79 -21.48 -3.50
CA MET A 327 10.86 -21.70 -4.60
C MET A 327 9.40 -21.62 -4.14
N VAL A 328 9.06 -22.24 -3.02
CA VAL A 328 7.72 -22.19 -2.44
C VAL A 328 7.33 -20.77 -2.09
N ILE A 329 8.23 -19.99 -1.47
CA ILE A 329 7.99 -18.58 -1.14
C ILE A 329 7.76 -17.74 -2.42
N VAL A 330 8.55 -17.97 -3.48
CA VAL A 330 8.35 -17.31 -4.78
C VAL A 330 6.96 -17.59 -5.33
N VAL A 331 6.54 -18.86 -5.34
CA VAL A 331 5.22 -19.24 -5.85
C VAL A 331 4.12 -18.52 -5.06
N PHE A 332 4.11 -18.61 -3.73
CA PHE A 332 3.09 -17.96 -2.91
C PHE A 332 3.12 -16.45 -3.03
N SER A 333 4.30 -15.83 -3.14
CA SER A 333 4.40 -14.38 -3.30
C SER A 333 3.84 -13.91 -4.66
N MET A 334 4.10 -14.62 -5.74
CA MET A 334 3.57 -14.27 -7.06
C MET A 334 2.06 -14.54 -7.16
N LEU A 335 1.59 -15.64 -6.58
CA LEU A 335 0.16 -15.94 -6.50
C LEU A 335 -0.60 -14.91 -5.66
N SER A 336 0.01 -14.32 -4.62
CA SER A 336 -0.63 -13.26 -3.84
C SER A 336 -0.86 -11.98 -4.66
N LEU A 337 0.03 -11.65 -5.61
CA LEU A 337 -0.17 -10.54 -6.56
C LEU A 337 -1.23 -10.85 -7.62
N CYS A 338 -1.36 -12.11 -8.01
CA CYS A 338 -2.38 -12.55 -8.98
C CYS A 338 -3.80 -12.58 -8.39
N SER A 339 -4.01 -12.12 -7.17
CA SER A 339 -5.29 -12.26 -6.46
C SER A 339 -5.80 -13.71 -6.47
N PHE A 340 -4.92 -14.66 -6.10
CA PHE A 340 -5.28 -16.08 -6.07
C PHE A 340 -6.39 -16.34 -5.04
N PRO A 341 -7.35 -17.26 -5.28
CA PRO A 341 -8.34 -17.66 -4.28
C PRO A 341 -7.68 -17.97 -2.93
N THR A 342 -8.27 -17.50 -1.85
CA THR A 342 -7.79 -17.45 -0.45
C THR A 342 -7.07 -16.17 -0.04
N THR A 343 -6.69 -15.30 -0.97
CA THR A 343 -6.13 -13.98 -0.63
C THR A 343 -7.23 -12.95 -0.38
N ILE A 344 -6.94 -11.95 0.47
CA ILE A 344 -7.87 -10.83 0.73
C ILE A 344 -8.28 -10.13 -0.58
N GLN A 345 -7.31 -9.90 -1.48
CA GLN A 345 -7.54 -9.21 -2.74
C GLN A 345 -8.60 -9.91 -3.60
N PHE A 346 -8.54 -11.25 -3.70
CA PHE A 346 -9.50 -12.03 -4.47
C PHE A 346 -10.96 -11.78 -4.05
N PHE A 347 -11.25 -11.85 -2.76
CA PHE A 347 -12.61 -11.66 -2.27
C PHE A 347 -13.12 -10.25 -2.51
N CYS A 348 -12.25 -9.24 -2.33
CA CYS A 348 -12.60 -7.86 -2.61
C CYS A 348 -12.86 -7.62 -4.11
N GLU A 349 -12.01 -8.18 -4.98
CA GLU A 349 -12.18 -8.06 -6.44
C GLU A 349 -13.47 -8.73 -6.91
N VAL A 350 -13.76 -9.95 -6.46
CA VAL A 350 -15.02 -10.64 -6.79
C VAL A 350 -16.24 -9.82 -6.37
N TYR A 351 -16.20 -9.26 -5.15
CA TYR A 351 -17.29 -8.40 -4.68
C TYR A 351 -17.43 -7.14 -5.56
N LEU A 352 -16.36 -6.42 -5.84
CA LEU A 352 -16.38 -5.20 -6.64
C LEU A 352 -16.81 -5.47 -8.09
N VAL A 353 -16.40 -6.59 -8.70
CA VAL A 353 -16.87 -7.02 -10.02
C VAL A 353 -18.39 -7.20 -10.02
N SER A 354 -18.93 -7.84 -8.99
CA SER A 354 -20.38 -8.06 -8.89
C SER A 354 -21.16 -6.74 -8.82
N GLN A 355 -20.62 -5.75 -8.12
CA GLN A 355 -21.24 -4.43 -7.97
C GLN A 355 -21.10 -3.57 -9.24
N CYS A 356 -20.02 -3.70 -9.99
CA CYS A 356 -19.80 -2.97 -11.24
C CYS A 356 -20.57 -3.55 -12.45
N SER A 357 -21.35 -4.62 -12.28
CA SER A 357 -22.01 -5.36 -13.35
C SER A 357 -22.98 -4.53 -14.23
N GLY A 358 -23.48 -3.41 -13.72
CA GLY A 358 -24.42 -2.53 -14.44
C GLY A 358 -23.78 -1.71 -15.59
N LEU A 359 -22.46 -1.61 -15.68
CA LEU A 359 -21.76 -0.79 -16.65
C LEU A 359 -20.78 -1.63 -17.49
N LEU A 360 -21.12 -1.84 -18.76
CA LEU A 360 -20.36 -2.66 -19.71
C LEU A 360 -18.88 -2.27 -19.79
N PHE A 361 -18.57 -0.97 -19.77
CA PHE A 361 -17.19 -0.48 -19.83
C PHE A 361 -16.33 -0.95 -18.64
N TYR A 362 -16.89 -0.99 -17.44
CA TYR A 362 -16.16 -1.50 -16.27
C TYR A 362 -16.04 -3.02 -16.31
N LEU A 363 -17.00 -3.74 -16.88
CA LEU A 363 -16.85 -5.17 -17.10
C LEU A 363 -15.71 -5.48 -18.07
N LEU A 364 -15.59 -4.73 -19.16
CA LEU A 364 -14.45 -4.88 -20.09
C LEU A 364 -13.12 -4.59 -19.40
N PHE A 365 -13.07 -3.54 -18.57
CA PHE A 365 -11.90 -3.27 -17.74
C PHE A 365 -11.55 -4.46 -16.86
N TRP A 366 -12.54 -5.03 -16.13
CA TRP A 366 -12.31 -6.16 -15.24
C TRP A 366 -11.80 -7.41 -15.98
N VAL A 367 -12.34 -7.72 -17.16
CA VAL A 367 -11.85 -8.83 -17.99
C VAL A 367 -10.36 -8.65 -18.33
N CYS A 368 -9.99 -7.47 -18.85
CA CYS A 368 -8.59 -7.19 -19.17
C CYS A 368 -7.70 -7.15 -17.94
N TYR A 369 -8.16 -6.54 -16.83
CA TYR A 369 -7.43 -6.40 -15.60
C TYR A 369 -7.13 -7.78 -14.98
N LEU A 370 -8.12 -8.66 -14.83
CA LEU A 370 -7.95 -10.00 -14.27
C LEU A 370 -7.05 -10.86 -15.16
N PHE A 371 -7.19 -10.74 -16.49
CA PHE A 371 -6.33 -11.48 -17.43
C PHE A 371 -4.87 -11.05 -17.32
N PHE A 372 -4.56 -9.78 -17.50
CA PHE A 372 -3.18 -9.27 -17.47
C PHE A 372 -2.60 -9.26 -16.05
N GLY A 373 -3.39 -8.92 -15.04
CA GLY A 373 -3.00 -8.91 -13.64
C GLY A 373 -2.59 -10.28 -13.14
N GLY A 374 -3.25 -11.35 -13.63
CA GLY A 374 -2.84 -12.74 -13.38
C GLY A 374 -1.65 -13.17 -14.23
N LEU A 375 -1.66 -12.83 -15.52
CA LEU A 375 -0.65 -13.28 -16.49
C LEU A 375 0.75 -12.76 -16.16
N VAL A 376 0.88 -11.45 -15.84
CA VAL A 376 2.18 -10.79 -15.64
C VAL A 376 2.99 -11.41 -14.49
N PRO A 377 2.45 -11.57 -13.27
CA PRO A 377 3.19 -12.23 -12.19
C PRO A 377 3.44 -13.71 -12.44
N LEU A 378 2.53 -14.42 -13.14
CA LEU A 378 2.71 -15.86 -13.44
C LEU A 378 3.82 -16.09 -14.46
N ILE A 379 3.96 -15.23 -15.47
CA ILE A 379 5.10 -15.31 -16.42
C ILE A 379 6.41 -15.13 -15.67
N LEU A 380 6.49 -14.14 -14.78
CA LEU A 380 7.69 -13.92 -13.97
C LEU A 380 7.96 -15.10 -13.03
N CYS A 381 6.93 -15.65 -12.41
CA CYS A 381 7.04 -16.86 -11.58
C CYS A 381 7.63 -18.04 -12.38
N GLY A 382 7.09 -18.30 -13.55
CA GLY A 382 7.59 -19.35 -14.44
C GLY A 382 9.05 -19.11 -14.82
N HIS A 383 9.41 -17.85 -15.16
CA HIS A 383 10.79 -17.50 -15.51
C HIS A 383 11.77 -17.70 -14.34
N LEU A 384 11.38 -17.31 -13.13
CA LEU A 384 12.21 -17.45 -11.94
C LEU A 384 12.42 -18.92 -11.53
N LEU A 385 11.42 -19.80 -11.76
CA LEU A 385 11.49 -21.21 -11.39
C LEU A 385 12.18 -22.09 -12.43
N ILE A 386 12.22 -21.67 -13.70
CA ILE A 386 12.87 -22.42 -14.77
C ILE A 386 14.40 -22.33 -14.60
N ARG A 387 15.07 -23.48 -14.48
CA ARG A 387 16.52 -23.63 -14.37
C ARG A 387 17.12 -22.86 -13.19
N SER A 388 16.62 -23.10 -11.99
CA SER A 388 17.33 -22.69 -10.77
C SER A 388 18.61 -23.51 -10.65
N GLU A 389 19.76 -22.90 -10.90
CA GLU A 389 21.04 -23.49 -10.58
C GLU A 389 21.25 -23.38 -9.07
N TYR A 390 21.46 -24.53 -8.41
CA TYR A 390 21.72 -24.55 -6.97
C TYR A 390 23.11 -23.98 -6.71
N TYR A 391 23.20 -22.72 -6.37
CA TYR A 391 24.39 -22.18 -5.73
C TYR A 391 24.19 -22.31 -4.21
N GLU A 392 25.01 -23.12 -3.57
CA GLU A 392 25.09 -23.19 -2.11
C GLU A 392 25.72 -21.89 -1.58
N PHE A 393 24.91 -20.85 -1.47
CA PHE A 393 25.34 -19.64 -0.77
C PHE A 393 25.12 -19.83 0.73
N VAL A 394 26.21 -20.14 1.42
CA VAL A 394 26.26 -20.13 2.89
C VAL A 394 26.32 -18.67 3.36
N CYS A 395 25.17 -18.05 3.59
CA CYS A 395 25.13 -16.77 4.29
C CYS A 395 24.10 -16.80 5.42
N VAL A 396 24.59 -16.52 6.61
CA VAL A 396 23.86 -16.57 7.89
C VAL A 396 22.70 -15.56 8.00
N SER A 397 22.67 -14.55 7.12
CA SER A 397 21.68 -13.46 7.18
C SER A 397 20.33 -13.74 6.49
N TYR A 398 20.24 -14.79 5.66
CA TYR A 398 19.00 -15.09 4.91
C TYR A 398 17.83 -15.55 5.78
N HIS A 399 18.08 -16.05 6.98
CA HIS A 399 17.02 -16.47 7.88
C HIS A 399 16.06 -15.33 8.22
N CYS A 400 16.53 -14.11 8.38
CA CYS A 400 15.67 -12.96 8.67
C CYS A 400 14.71 -12.67 7.52
N TYR A 401 15.18 -12.74 6.26
CA TYR A 401 14.34 -12.58 5.08
C TYR A 401 13.27 -13.67 4.99
N TYR A 402 13.66 -14.93 5.15
CA TYR A 402 12.71 -16.04 5.08
C TYR A 402 11.63 -15.95 6.16
N PHE A 403 11.99 -15.60 7.39
CA PHE A 403 11.01 -15.40 8.46
C PHE A 403 10.06 -14.24 8.15
N PHE A 404 10.59 -13.13 7.65
CA PHE A 404 9.78 -12.00 7.24
C PHE A 404 8.81 -12.37 6.12
N LEU A 405 9.31 -13.05 5.09
CA LEU A 405 8.50 -13.48 3.95
C LEU A 405 7.45 -14.52 4.33
N CYS A 406 7.80 -15.54 5.12
CA CYS A 406 6.85 -16.54 5.61
C CYS A 406 5.73 -15.91 6.46
N PHE A 407 6.06 -14.93 7.30
CA PHE A 407 5.06 -14.20 8.08
C PHE A 407 4.11 -13.40 7.18
N LEU A 408 4.62 -12.71 6.18
CA LEU A 408 3.78 -11.98 5.23
C LEU A 408 2.93 -12.92 4.37
N VAL A 409 3.47 -14.07 3.93
CA VAL A 409 2.69 -15.11 3.25
C VAL A 409 1.54 -15.56 4.14
N PHE A 410 1.81 -15.85 5.42
CA PHE A 410 0.76 -16.23 6.37
C PHE A 410 -0.35 -15.15 6.41
N TRP A 411 0.00 -13.88 6.56
CA TRP A 411 -0.99 -12.79 6.60
C TRP A 411 -1.73 -12.58 5.27
N CYS A 412 -1.09 -12.77 4.13
CA CYS A 412 -1.76 -12.64 2.83
C CYS A 412 -2.86 -13.70 2.62
N TYR A 413 -2.65 -14.92 3.13
CA TYR A 413 -3.55 -16.05 2.86
C TYR A 413 -4.51 -16.38 4.01
N PHE A 414 -4.12 -16.13 5.25
CA PHE A 414 -4.92 -16.47 6.42
C PHE A 414 -5.60 -15.28 7.10
N ALA A 415 -5.25 -14.05 6.74
CA ALA A 415 -5.84 -12.87 7.37
C ALA A 415 -7.36 -12.82 7.24
N ILE A 416 -7.92 -13.32 6.15
CA ILE A 416 -9.37 -13.37 5.94
C ILE A 416 -10.10 -14.25 6.96
N VAL A 417 -9.43 -15.25 7.52
CA VAL A 417 -10.01 -16.11 8.55
C VAL A 417 -9.95 -15.44 9.93
N VAL A 418 -8.98 -14.57 10.13
CA VAL A 418 -8.72 -13.89 11.40
C VAL A 418 -9.40 -12.53 11.46
N LEU A 419 -9.47 -11.84 10.34
CA LEU A 419 -10.10 -10.52 10.15
C LEU A 419 -11.53 -10.63 9.70
#